data_06b9444868a8ebf602bbbd390b1a6928
#
_entry.id   06b9444868a8ebf602bbbd390b1a6928
#
_cell.length_a   1.000
_cell.length_b   1.000
_cell.length_c   1.000
_cell.angle_alpha   90.00
_cell.angle_beta   90.00
_cell.angle_gamma   90.00
#
_symmetry.space_group_name_H-M   'P 1'
#
loop_
_entity.id
_entity.type
_entity.pdbx_description
1 polymer ?
#
loop_
_entity_poly.entity_id
_entity_poly.type
_entity_poly.pdbx_seq_one_letter_code
_entity_poly.pdbx_strand_id
1 'polypeptide(L)'
;KQELQGEELFNIELMGALTSIAGIYVMHHDYKDMKSVVDKLYEIMHSSMQHSYQPGITIFEAKYYLYYENNIEKATELYNTATVLAEAFGDQVFIQNLKMEINKDLNTSNESK
;
A
#
# COMPACT_ATOMS: atom_id res chain seq x y z
N LYS A 1 8.52 15.75 28.04
CA LYS A 1 7.89 14.63 27.51
C LYS A 1 6.80 14.99 26.50
N GLN A 2 6.80 14.32 25.42
CA GLN A 2 5.91 14.64 24.32
C GLN A 2 4.77 13.65 24.21
N GLU A 3 3.59 14.17 24.10
CA GLU A 3 2.44 13.37 23.74
C GLU A 3 2.03 13.73 22.32
N LEU A 4 1.48 12.74 21.63
CA LEU A 4 0.99 13.01 20.30
C LEU A 4 -0.16 14.01 20.40
N GLN A 5 -0.16 14.95 19.48
CA GLN A 5 -1.26 15.87 19.36
C GLN A 5 -2.52 15.12 18.94
N GLY A 6 -3.68 15.64 19.32
CA GLY A 6 -4.92 15.02 18.92
C GLY A 6 -5.02 14.84 17.43
N GLU A 7 -4.51 15.81 16.68
CA GLU A 7 -4.53 15.72 15.22
C GLU A 7 -3.65 14.56 14.72
N GLU A 8 -2.49 14.37 15.33
CA GLU A 8 -1.60 13.28 14.95
C GLU A 8 -2.23 11.93 15.23
N LEU A 9 -2.83 11.79 16.41
CA LEU A 9 -3.53 10.55 16.75
C LEU A 9 -4.66 10.28 15.79
N PHE A 10 -5.43 11.32 15.46
CA PHE A 10 -6.53 11.18 14.53
C PHE A 10 -6.03 10.70 13.16
N ASN A 11 -4.92 11.27 12.70
CA ASN A 11 -4.37 10.89 11.40
C ASN A 11 -3.91 9.45 11.39
N ILE A 12 -3.28 9.00 12.48
CA ILE A 12 -2.82 7.62 12.58
C ILE A 12 -4.01 6.66 12.54
N GLU A 13 -5.04 6.98 13.32
CA GLU A 13 -6.23 6.14 13.35
C GLU A 13 -6.95 6.14 12.00
N LEU A 14 -7.00 7.30 11.37
CA LEU A 14 -7.64 7.42 10.06
C LEU A 14 -6.89 6.60 9.02
N MET A 15 -5.55 6.67 9.04
CA MET A 15 -4.77 5.87 8.09
C MET A 15 -4.99 4.39 8.32
N GLY A 16 -5.07 3.97 9.58
CA GLY A 16 -5.37 2.58 9.88
C GLY A 16 -6.71 2.14 9.34
N ALA A 17 -7.72 2.98 9.54
CA ALA A 17 -9.06 2.67 9.05
C ALA A 17 -9.09 2.63 7.54
N LEU A 18 -8.44 3.58 6.88
CA LEU A 18 -8.42 3.62 5.42
C LEU A 18 -7.66 2.43 4.85
N THR A 19 -6.58 2.01 5.52
CA THR A 19 -5.84 0.83 5.10
C THR A 19 -6.73 -0.41 5.17
N SER A 20 -7.52 -0.53 6.23
CA SER A 20 -8.45 -1.64 6.35
C SER A 20 -9.50 -1.61 5.25
N ILE A 21 -10.00 -0.43 4.93
CA ILE A 21 -10.98 -0.29 3.86
C ILE A 21 -10.37 -0.68 2.52
N ALA A 22 -9.14 -0.25 2.27
CA ALA A 22 -8.45 -0.64 1.04
C ALA A 22 -8.31 -2.15 0.96
N GLY A 23 -7.99 -2.81 2.07
CA GLY A 23 -7.91 -4.26 2.11
C GLY A 23 -9.21 -4.92 1.78
N ILE A 24 -10.31 -4.36 2.26
CA ILE A 24 -11.64 -4.90 1.97
C ILE A 24 -11.94 -4.78 0.48
N TYR A 25 -11.61 -3.64 -0.12
CA TYR A 25 -11.82 -3.47 -1.55
C TYR A 25 -11.00 -4.49 -2.35
N VAL A 26 -9.76 -4.77 -1.91
CA VAL A 26 -8.94 -5.78 -2.57
C VAL A 26 -9.62 -7.15 -2.50
N MET A 27 -10.16 -7.50 -1.34
CA MET A 27 -10.84 -8.78 -1.18
C MET A 27 -12.03 -8.91 -2.12
N HIS A 28 -12.67 -7.80 -2.46
CA HIS A 28 -13.81 -7.80 -3.36
C HIS A 28 -13.43 -7.49 -4.80
N HIS A 29 -12.14 -7.36 -5.07
CA HIS A 29 -11.61 -7.03 -6.41
C HIS A 29 -12.14 -5.69 -6.91
N ASP A 30 -12.40 -4.77 -5.99
CA ASP A 30 -12.90 -3.45 -6.31
C ASP A 30 -11.74 -2.47 -6.32
N TYR A 31 -10.90 -2.60 -7.33
CA TYR A 31 -9.64 -1.84 -7.37
C TYR A 31 -9.86 -0.38 -7.72
N LYS A 32 -10.95 -0.07 -8.42
CA LYS A 32 -11.24 1.32 -8.75
C LYS A 32 -11.52 2.13 -7.49
N ASP A 33 -12.39 1.62 -6.63
CA ASP A 33 -12.71 2.32 -5.39
C ASP A 33 -11.51 2.29 -4.43
N MET A 34 -10.75 1.20 -4.46
CA MET A 34 -9.54 1.13 -3.67
C MET A 34 -8.58 2.26 -4.01
N LYS A 35 -8.49 2.63 -5.29
CA LYS A 35 -7.56 3.68 -5.71
C LYS A 35 -7.90 5.02 -5.06
N SER A 36 -9.18 5.31 -4.87
CA SER A 36 -9.59 6.53 -4.19
C SER A 36 -9.06 6.56 -2.76
N VAL A 37 -9.09 5.40 -2.09
CA VAL A 37 -8.57 5.30 -0.74
C VAL A 37 -7.05 5.47 -0.73
N VAL A 38 -6.37 4.90 -1.73
CA VAL A 38 -4.92 5.04 -1.86
C VAL A 38 -4.54 6.51 -1.97
N ASP A 39 -5.25 7.25 -2.81
CA ASP A 39 -4.97 8.68 -2.99
C ASP A 39 -5.13 9.43 -1.68
N LYS A 40 -6.17 9.09 -0.93
CA LYS A 40 -6.40 9.72 0.36
C LYS A 40 -5.31 9.36 1.36
N LEU A 41 -4.86 8.11 1.34
CA LEU A 41 -3.78 7.68 2.22
C LEU A 41 -2.49 8.44 1.93
N TYR A 42 -2.16 8.63 0.66
CA TYR A 42 -0.96 9.41 0.32
C TYR A 42 -1.09 10.84 0.80
N GLU A 43 -2.27 11.42 0.64
CA GLU A 43 -2.49 12.79 1.07
C GLU A 43 -2.26 12.94 2.57
N ILE A 44 -2.83 12.04 3.36
CA ILE A 44 -2.68 12.10 4.81
C ILE A 44 -1.25 11.80 5.22
N MET A 45 -0.62 10.83 4.58
CA MET A 45 0.76 10.49 4.89
C MET A 45 1.68 11.69 4.70
N HIS A 46 1.53 12.37 3.57
CA HIS A 46 2.40 13.51 3.28
C HIS A 46 2.16 14.67 4.25
N SER A 47 0.90 14.96 4.55
CA SER A 47 0.59 16.08 5.41
C SER A 47 0.96 15.81 6.87
N SER A 48 0.97 14.55 7.28
CA SER A 48 1.25 14.18 8.67
C SER A 48 2.65 13.62 8.86
N MET A 49 3.42 13.49 7.78
CA MET A 49 4.79 12.98 7.85
C MET A 49 4.87 11.53 8.34
N GLN A 50 3.83 10.75 8.11
CA GLN A 50 3.79 9.34 8.54
C GLN A 50 4.33 8.44 7.45
N HIS A 51 5.59 8.62 7.11
CA HIS A 51 6.17 7.97 5.93
C HIS A 51 6.38 6.47 6.07
N SER A 52 6.34 5.94 7.29
CA SER A 52 6.49 4.51 7.49
C SER A 52 5.33 3.72 6.87
N TYR A 53 4.21 4.38 6.57
CA TYR A 53 3.09 3.73 5.89
C TYR A 53 3.29 3.60 4.39
N GLN A 54 4.30 4.27 3.84
CA GLN A 54 4.45 4.35 2.39
C GLN A 54 4.59 2.99 1.70
N PRO A 55 5.36 2.03 2.23
CA PRO A 55 5.47 0.74 1.54
C PRO A 55 4.12 0.06 1.36
N GLY A 56 3.28 0.05 2.41
CA GLY A 56 1.98 -0.57 2.32
C GLY A 56 1.06 0.12 1.34
N ILE A 57 1.07 1.47 1.35
CA ILE A 57 0.23 2.23 0.43
C ILE A 57 0.67 1.97 -0.99
N THR A 58 1.97 1.90 -1.24
CA THR A 58 2.51 1.66 -2.57
C THR A 58 2.08 0.31 -3.10
N ILE A 59 1.97 -0.71 -2.22
CA ILE A 59 1.50 -2.02 -2.64
C ILE A 59 0.05 -1.95 -3.11
N PHE A 60 -0.82 -1.22 -2.41
CA PHE A 60 -2.19 -1.06 -2.87
C PHE A 60 -2.22 -0.39 -4.25
N GLU A 61 -1.38 0.63 -4.42
CA GLU A 61 -1.31 1.31 -5.72
C GLU A 61 -0.85 0.35 -6.81
N ALA A 62 0.14 -0.50 -6.51
CA ALA A 62 0.62 -1.49 -7.48
C ALA A 62 -0.50 -2.44 -7.89
N LYS A 63 -1.31 -2.88 -6.93
CA LYS A 63 -2.43 -3.77 -7.23
C LYS A 63 -3.43 -3.09 -8.16
N TYR A 64 -3.66 -1.80 -7.98
CA TYR A 64 -4.55 -1.07 -8.86
C TYR A 64 -4.05 -1.13 -10.31
N TYR A 65 -2.77 -0.86 -10.52
CA TYR A 65 -2.23 -0.89 -11.87
C TYR A 65 -2.20 -2.31 -12.44
N LEU A 66 -1.94 -3.29 -11.59
CA LEU A 66 -1.87 -4.68 -12.06
C LEU A 66 -3.22 -5.22 -12.45
N TYR A 67 -4.22 -5.04 -11.60
CA TYR A 67 -5.49 -5.71 -11.77
C TYR A 67 -6.53 -4.86 -12.48
N TYR A 68 -6.50 -3.55 -12.31
CA TYR A 68 -7.50 -2.69 -12.92
C TYR A 68 -7.01 -2.10 -14.24
N GLU A 69 -5.80 -1.56 -14.24
CA GLU A 69 -5.25 -0.93 -15.44
C GLU A 69 -4.57 -1.91 -16.37
N ASN A 70 -4.28 -3.11 -15.89
CA ASN A 70 -3.54 -4.12 -16.65
C ASN A 70 -2.18 -3.60 -17.09
N ASN A 71 -1.57 -2.76 -16.27
CA ASN A 71 -0.27 -2.16 -16.54
C ASN A 71 0.78 -2.86 -15.69
N ILE A 72 1.27 -3.99 -16.19
CA ILE A 72 2.21 -4.82 -15.43
C ILE A 72 3.53 -4.08 -15.21
N GLU A 73 3.94 -3.30 -16.18
CA GLU A 73 5.20 -2.56 -16.08
C GLU A 73 5.14 -1.57 -14.92
N LYS A 74 4.08 -0.79 -14.86
CA LYS A 74 3.91 0.19 -13.78
C LYS A 74 3.77 -0.50 -12.43
N ALA A 75 3.03 -1.60 -12.40
CA ALA A 75 2.85 -2.35 -11.17
C ALA A 75 4.18 -2.88 -10.66
N THR A 76 5.00 -3.43 -11.56
CA THR A 76 6.30 -3.97 -11.17
C THR A 76 7.19 -2.87 -10.60
N GLU A 77 7.17 -1.71 -11.23
CA GLU A 77 7.90 -0.56 -10.72
C GLU A 77 7.50 -0.23 -9.29
N LEU A 78 6.19 -0.18 -9.05
CA LEU A 78 5.69 0.16 -7.73
C LEU A 78 6.01 -0.92 -6.70
N TYR A 79 5.92 -2.19 -7.09
CA TYR A 79 6.30 -3.27 -6.19
C TYR A 79 7.77 -3.16 -5.80
N ASN A 80 8.63 -2.85 -6.78
CA ASN A 80 10.05 -2.69 -6.47
C ASN A 80 10.29 -1.51 -5.55
N THR A 81 9.59 -0.41 -5.79
CA THR A 81 9.70 0.76 -4.92
C THR A 81 9.27 0.41 -3.50
N ALA A 82 8.16 -0.31 -3.36
CA ALA A 82 7.68 -0.70 -2.03
C ALA A 82 8.71 -1.57 -1.31
N THR A 83 9.35 -2.48 -2.04
CA THR A 83 10.36 -3.35 -1.44
C THR A 83 11.55 -2.54 -0.94
N VAL A 84 12.03 -1.61 -1.75
CA VAL A 84 13.16 -0.76 -1.34
C VAL A 84 12.80 0.05 -0.10
N LEU A 85 11.59 0.61 -0.10
CA LEU A 85 11.15 1.40 1.06
C LEU A 85 11.04 0.54 2.32
N ALA A 86 10.50 -0.66 2.17
CA ALA A 86 10.36 -1.56 3.31
C ALA A 86 11.73 -1.93 3.88
N GLU A 87 12.68 -2.18 3.00
CA GLU A 87 14.03 -2.51 3.45
C GLU A 87 14.67 -1.34 4.17
N ALA A 88 14.36 -0.12 3.76
CA ALA A 88 14.89 1.05 4.43
C ALA A 88 14.36 1.18 5.86
N PHE A 89 13.15 0.69 6.13
CA PHE A 89 12.59 0.73 7.46
C PHE A 89 12.99 -0.47 8.32
N GLY A 90 13.53 -1.53 7.72
CA GLY A 90 14.19 -2.60 8.44
C GLY A 90 13.32 -3.63 9.13
N ASP A 91 12.03 -3.69 8.84
CA ASP A 91 11.13 -4.67 9.46
C ASP A 91 11.16 -5.97 8.65
N GLN A 92 11.91 -6.96 9.14
CA GLN A 92 12.14 -8.19 8.41
C GLN A 92 10.86 -8.99 8.18
N VAL A 93 9.97 -9.04 9.17
CA VAL A 93 8.72 -9.77 9.02
C VAL A 93 7.88 -9.11 7.92
N PHE A 94 7.78 -7.80 7.96
CA PHE A 94 7.03 -7.07 6.95
C PHE A 94 7.63 -7.29 5.57
N ILE A 95 8.96 -7.25 5.47
CA ILE A 95 9.65 -7.43 4.18
C ILE A 95 9.36 -8.81 3.61
N GLN A 96 9.41 -9.86 4.45
CA GLN A 96 9.15 -11.21 3.98
C GLN A 96 7.71 -11.36 3.49
N ASN A 97 6.77 -10.83 4.26
CA ASN A 97 5.36 -10.89 3.86
C ASN A 97 5.13 -10.13 2.57
N LEU A 98 5.78 -8.99 2.43
CA LEU A 98 5.66 -8.17 1.24
C LEU A 98 6.15 -8.91 0.01
N LYS A 99 7.31 -9.56 0.11
CA LYS A 99 7.88 -10.29 -1.02
C LYS A 99 6.98 -11.45 -1.42
N MET A 100 6.39 -12.12 -0.45
CA MET A 100 5.47 -13.21 -0.75
C MET A 100 4.23 -12.70 -1.48
N GLU A 101 3.71 -11.58 -1.04
CA GLU A 101 2.53 -11.00 -1.67
C GLU A 101 2.82 -10.56 -3.10
N ILE A 102 3.99 -9.96 -3.32
CA ILE A 102 4.38 -9.52 -4.65
C ILE A 102 4.50 -10.71 -5.59
N ASN A 103 5.17 -11.77 -5.13
CA ASN A 103 5.32 -12.97 -5.94
C ASN A 103 3.98 -13.57 -6.31
N LYS A 104 3.06 -13.61 -5.34
CA LYS A 104 1.74 -14.15 -5.58
C LYS A 104 1.00 -13.34 -6.65
N ASP A 105 1.05 -12.01 -6.52
CA ASP A 105 0.33 -11.15 -7.45
C ASP A 105 0.89 -11.27 -8.87
N LEU A 106 2.22 -11.24 -9.00
CA LEU A 106 2.83 -11.28 -10.33
C LEU A 106 2.68 -12.64 -10.97
N ASN A 107 2.77 -13.72 -10.19
CA ASN A 107 2.58 -15.05 -10.73
C ASN A 107 1.15 -15.26 -11.18
N THR A 108 0.18 -14.78 -10.40
CA THR A 108 -1.21 -14.89 -10.78
C THR A 108 -1.48 -14.17 -12.08
N SER A 109 -0.91 -12.96 -12.24
CA SER A 109 -1.07 -12.21 -13.47
C SER A 109 -0.48 -12.96 -14.66
N ASN A 110 0.71 -13.55 -14.47
CA ASN A 110 1.35 -14.31 -15.54
C ASN A 110 0.52 -15.52 -15.93
N GLU A 111 -0.06 -16.19 -14.94
CA GLU A 111 -0.86 -17.38 -15.19
C GLU A 111 -2.14 -17.05 -15.96
N SER A 112 -2.64 -15.84 -15.78
CA SER A 112 -3.85 -15.41 -16.46
C SER A 112 -3.65 -15.23 -17.96
N LYS A 113 -2.42 -15.19 -18.38
CA LYS A 113 -2.11 -15.03 -19.79
C LYS A 113 -1.99 -16.38 -20.47
#